data_2613399982fd1e1efc636b0dd4a77b40
#
_entry.id   2613399982fd1e1efc636b0dd4a77b40
#
_cell.length_a   1.000
_cell.length_b   1.000
_cell.length_c   1.000
_cell.angle_alpha   90.00
_cell.angle_beta   90.00
_cell.angle_gamma   90.00
#
_symmetry.space_group_name_H-M   'P 1'
#
loop_
_entity.id
_entity.type
_entity.pdbx_description
1 polymer ?
#
loop_
_entity_poly.entity_id
_entity_poly.type
_entity_poly.pdbx_seq_one_letter_code
_entity_poly.pdbx_strand_id
1 'polypeptide(L)'
;MANDTSTLIPEDVQITLVPKRKRTRIWEIDFLRGVCVILMILYHLLLMLSEYFGPAWYGTTIAGDSAGAEFCRWCREFYNSDTLATLHTVVLFVFFSISGISCTFSRSNFRRGLILAGVALLYTLVTYTLESLLSVSGILVTFGVLHFYAVCILAYAAIDFL
;
A
#
# COMPACT_ATOMS: atom_id res chain seq x y z
N MET A 1 -14.40 -26.77 66.30
CA MET A 1 -15.51 -26.53 65.35
C MET A 1 -14.96 -25.74 64.18
N ALA A 2 -14.52 -26.44 63.14
CA ALA A 2 -14.07 -25.83 61.94
C ALA A 2 -15.29 -25.71 61.01
N ASN A 3 -15.62 -24.51 60.59
CA ASN A 3 -16.76 -24.22 59.75
C ASN A 3 -16.32 -24.43 58.29
N ASP A 4 -16.77 -25.52 57.69
CA ASP A 4 -16.51 -25.91 56.32
C ASP A 4 -17.45 -25.11 55.41
N THR A 5 -16.93 -24.06 54.80
CA THR A 5 -17.63 -23.19 53.86
C THR A 5 -17.39 -23.55 52.39
N SER A 6 -17.02 -24.81 52.10
CA SER A 6 -16.64 -25.27 50.74
C SER A 6 -17.80 -25.72 49.84
N THR A 7 -19.09 -25.53 50.23
CA THR A 7 -20.24 -26.15 49.54
C THR A 7 -21.29 -25.19 49.00
N LEU A 8 -20.91 -24.01 48.50
CA LEU A 8 -21.89 -23.11 47.86
C LEU A 8 -21.48 -22.62 46.45
N ILE A 9 -20.79 -23.44 45.69
CA ILE A 9 -20.66 -23.20 44.24
C ILE A 9 -21.62 -24.16 43.57
N PRO A 10 -22.73 -23.69 42.97
CA PRO A 10 -23.61 -24.57 42.18
C PRO A 10 -22.80 -25.19 41.05
N GLU A 11 -22.88 -26.50 40.92
CA GLU A 11 -22.16 -27.34 39.93
C GLU A 11 -22.56 -27.04 38.48
N ASP A 12 -23.55 -26.17 38.24
CA ASP A 12 -24.14 -25.89 36.96
C ASP A 12 -23.52 -24.69 36.22
N VAL A 13 -22.56 -24.00 36.80
CA VAL A 13 -21.80 -22.96 36.10
C VAL A 13 -20.57 -23.60 35.46
N GLN A 14 -20.76 -24.50 34.54
CA GLN A 14 -19.78 -24.79 33.52
C GLN A 14 -19.63 -23.52 32.67
N ILE A 15 -18.69 -22.67 33.04
CA ILE A 15 -18.20 -21.61 32.15
C ILE A 15 -17.61 -22.35 30.97
N THR A 16 -18.43 -22.54 29.96
CA THR A 16 -17.99 -23.02 28.64
C THR A 16 -17.04 -21.96 28.13
N LEU A 17 -15.74 -22.15 28.39
CA LEU A 17 -14.68 -21.36 27.79
C LEU A 17 -14.83 -21.55 26.28
N VAL A 18 -15.63 -20.70 25.64
CA VAL A 18 -15.72 -20.66 24.19
C VAL A 18 -14.28 -20.50 23.69
N PRO A 19 -13.72 -21.49 23.00
CA PRO A 19 -12.33 -21.42 22.57
C PRO A 19 -12.19 -20.17 21.73
N LYS A 20 -11.36 -19.23 22.18
CA LYS A 20 -11.05 -17.99 21.45
C LYS A 20 -10.55 -18.40 20.07
N ARG A 21 -11.42 -18.31 19.08
CA ARG A 21 -11.17 -18.72 17.70
C ARG A 21 -9.87 -18.06 17.26
N LYS A 22 -8.79 -18.84 17.14
CA LYS A 22 -7.51 -18.36 16.60
C LYS A 22 -7.81 -17.85 15.18
N ARG A 23 -7.73 -16.52 14.99
CA ARG A 23 -7.83 -15.96 13.64
C ARG A 23 -6.64 -16.50 12.86
N THR A 24 -6.89 -17.43 11.98
CA THR A 24 -5.92 -17.85 10.97
C THR A 24 -5.66 -16.66 10.08
N ARG A 25 -4.48 -16.06 10.19
CA ARG A 25 -4.02 -15.07 9.19
C ARG A 25 -3.91 -15.81 7.87
N ILE A 26 -4.61 -15.31 6.86
CA ILE A 26 -4.53 -15.85 5.49
C ILE A 26 -3.27 -15.21 4.90
N TRP A 27 -2.14 -15.90 5.04
CA TRP A 27 -0.83 -15.42 4.61
C TRP A 27 -0.76 -15.17 3.09
N GLU A 28 -1.60 -15.87 2.32
CA GLU A 28 -1.72 -15.69 0.87
C GLU A 28 -2.16 -14.27 0.49
N ILE A 29 -3.08 -13.68 1.26
CA ILE A 29 -3.55 -12.30 1.04
C ILE A 29 -2.42 -11.30 1.34
N ASP A 30 -1.68 -11.52 2.41
CA ASP A 30 -0.56 -10.66 2.77
C ASP A 30 0.58 -10.78 1.76
N PHE A 31 0.85 -12.00 1.26
CA PHE A 31 1.83 -12.25 0.20
C PHE A 31 1.43 -11.54 -1.11
N LEU A 32 0.19 -11.74 -1.57
CA LEU A 32 -0.30 -11.12 -2.81
C LEU A 32 -0.27 -9.58 -2.74
N ARG A 33 -0.57 -9.00 -1.58
CA ARG A 33 -0.40 -7.57 -1.34
C ARG A 33 1.05 -7.14 -1.48
N GLY A 34 1.99 -7.91 -0.91
CA GLY A 34 3.43 -7.66 -1.05
C GLY A 34 3.87 -7.68 -2.51
N VAL A 35 3.43 -8.64 -3.30
CA VAL A 35 3.70 -8.72 -4.74
C VAL A 35 3.16 -7.49 -5.47
N CYS A 36 1.93 -7.06 -5.20
CA CYS A 36 1.36 -5.85 -5.79
C CYS A 36 2.20 -4.60 -5.48
N VAL A 37 2.70 -4.47 -4.25
CA VAL A 37 3.58 -3.35 -3.86
C VAL A 37 4.90 -3.39 -4.62
N ILE A 38 5.53 -4.55 -4.77
CA ILE A 38 6.76 -4.70 -5.57
C ILE A 38 6.53 -4.31 -7.02
N LEU A 39 5.45 -4.77 -7.64
CA LEU A 39 5.10 -4.40 -9.01
C LEU A 39 4.85 -2.90 -9.17
N MET A 40 4.23 -2.26 -8.17
CA MET A 40 4.07 -0.80 -8.15
C MET A 40 5.40 -0.05 -8.05
N ILE A 41 6.34 -0.54 -7.25
CA ILE A 41 7.69 0.05 -7.14
C ILE A 41 8.41 -0.07 -8.49
N LEU A 42 8.34 -1.24 -9.14
CA LEU A 42 8.94 -1.45 -10.47
C LEU A 42 8.31 -0.53 -11.53
N TYR A 43 7.00 -0.36 -11.50
CA TYR A 43 6.30 0.57 -12.39
C TYR A 43 6.79 2.01 -12.22
N HIS A 44 6.92 2.49 -10.97
CA HIS A 44 7.43 3.82 -10.68
C HIS A 44 8.91 3.98 -11.06
N LEU A 45 9.71 2.92 -10.90
CA LEU A 45 11.11 2.93 -11.35
C LEU A 45 11.19 3.07 -12.87
N LEU A 46 10.36 2.35 -13.63
CA LEU A 46 10.27 2.50 -15.08
C LEU A 46 9.85 3.91 -15.48
N LEU A 47 8.84 4.48 -14.81
CA LEU A 47 8.41 5.87 -15.00
C LEU A 47 9.58 6.85 -14.81
N MET A 48 10.31 6.70 -13.69
CA MET A 48 11.45 7.57 -13.39
C MET A 48 12.55 7.47 -14.44
N LEU A 49 12.88 6.26 -14.88
CA LEU A 49 13.89 6.05 -15.91
C LEU A 49 13.46 6.58 -17.27
N SER A 50 12.18 6.41 -17.66
CA SER A 50 11.69 6.79 -18.97
C SER A 50 11.46 8.30 -19.11
N GLU A 51 10.89 8.94 -18.08
CA GLU A 51 10.38 10.32 -18.19
C GLU A 51 11.29 11.36 -17.51
N TYR A 52 12.11 10.95 -16.53
CA TYR A 52 12.95 11.90 -15.80
C TYR A 52 14.44 11.68 -16.03
N PHE A 53 14.97 10.52 -15.65
CA PHE A 53 16.43 10.28 -15.72
C PHE A 53 16.92 10.10 -17.14
N GLY A 54 16.19 9.38 -17.99
CA GLY A 54 16.57 9.19 -19.40
C GLY A 54 16.73 10.54 -20.13
N PRO A 55 15.72 11.40 -20.11
CA PRO A 55 15.82 12.75 -20.70
C PRO A 55 16.86 13.66 -20.04
N ALA A 56 17.05 13.56 -18.73
CA ALA A 56 18.04 14.38 -18.02
C ALA A 56 19.49 14.02 -18.38
N TRP A 57 19.78 12.74 -18.59
CA TRP A 57 21.13 12.26 -18.89
C TRP A 57 21.47 12.25 -20.39
N TYR A 58 20.50 11.95 -21.24
CA TYR A 58 20.72 11.71 -22.67
C TYR A 58 19.94 12.67 -23.59
N GLY A 59 19.29 13.69 -23.02
CA GLY A 59 18.42 14.62 -23.76
C GLY A 59 17.01 14.06 -24.01
N THR A 60 16.10 14.94 -24.44
CA THR A 60 14.67 14.61 -24.60
C THR A 60 14.38 13.47 -25.58
N THR A 61 15.25 13.26 -26.55
CA THR A 61 15.16 12.16 -27.55
C THR A 61 15.93 10.91 -27.12
N ILE A 62 16.60 10.93 -25.94
CA ILE A 62 17.50 9.87 -25.46
C ILE A 62 18.47 9.47 -26.57
N ALA A 63 19.24 10.47 -27.06
CA ALA A 63 20.21 10.29 -28.13
C ALA A 63 21.53 9.72 -27.58
N GLY A 64 22.16 8.82 -28.30
CA GLY A 64 23.44 8.22 -27.95
C GLY A 64 23.46 6.70 -28.15
N ASP A 65 24.66 6.18 -28.40
CA ASP A 65 24.90 4.74 -28.67
C ASP A 65 25.47 4.04 -27.40
N SER A 66 25.34 4.67 -26.22
CA SER A 66 25.77 4.05 -24.98
C SER A 66 24.73 3.01 -24.50
N ALA A 67 25.17 1.94 -23.88
CA ALA A 67 24.31 0.91 -23.31
C ALA A 67 23.27 1.50 -22.32
N GLY A 68 23.59 2.61 -21.65
CA GLY A 68 22.65 3.32 -20.79
C GLY A 68 21.53 4.02 -21.57
N ALA A 69 21.85 4.63 -22.73
CA ALA A 69 20.84 5.27 -23.58
C ALA A 69 19.90 4.22 -24.19
N GLU A 70 20.44 3.08 -24.65
CA GLU A 70 19.62 1.97 -25.15
C GLU A 70 18.67 1.42 -24.07
N PHE A 71 19.18 1.23 -22.85
CA PHE A 71 18.36 0.79 -21.73
C PHE A 71 17.23 1.78 -21.40
N CYS A 72 17.52 3.09 -21.38
CA CYS A 72 16.50 4.11 -21.15
C CYS A 72 15.47 4.16 -22.28
N ARG A 73 15.85 3.97 -23.55
CA ARG A 73 14.93 3.85 -24.69
C ARG A 73 14.02 2.64 -24.53
N TRP A 74 14.59 1.49 -24.20
CA TRP A 74 13.82 0.27 -23.95
C TRP A 74 12.82 0.47 -22.79
N CYS A 75 13.25 1.09 -21.68
CA CYS A 75 12.37 1.43 -20.57
C CYS A 75 11.21 2.33 -21.01
N ARG A 76 11.48 3.32 -21.88
CA ARG A 76 10.46 4.23 -22.39
C ARG A 76 9.47 3.53 -23.32
N GLU A 77 9.93 2.68 -24.23
CA GLU A 77 9.06 1.89 -25.09
C GLU A 77 8.18 0.94 -24.26
N PHE A 78 8.79 0.27 -23.30
CA PHE A 78 8.06 -0.64 -22.40
C PHE A 78 7.05 0.11 -21.52
N TYR A 79 7.41 1.28 -21.00
CA TYR A 79 6.51 2.11 -20.19
C TYR A 79 5.30 2.58 -21.01
N ASN A 80 5.48 2.97 -22.26
CA ASN A 80 4.41 3.42 -23.15
C ASN A 80 3.61 2.28 -23.79
N SER A 81 3.89 1.02 -23.46
CA SER A 81 3.16 -0.12 -24.01
C SER A 81 1.77 -0.25 -23.39
N ASP A 82 0.76 -0.56 -24.20
CA ASP A 82 -0.61 -0.84 -23.76
C ASP A 82 -0.66 -2.03 -22.77
N THR A 83 0.27 -2.96 -22.92
CA THR A 83 0.40 -4.13 -22.03
C THR A 83 0.74 -3.70 -20.61
N LEU A 84 1.71 -2.78 -20.43
CA LEU A 84 2.09 -2.30 -19.10
C LEU A 84 0.99 -1.44 -18.49
N ALA A 85 0.31 -0.62 -19.27
CA ALA A 85 -0.82 0.18 -18.80
C ALA A 85 -1.97 -0.70 -18.29
N THR A 86 -2.29 -1.76 -19.04
CA THR A 86 -3.30 -2.75 -18.63
C THR A 86 -2.87 -3.50 -17.37
N LEU A 87 -1.62 -3.98 -17.32
CA LEU A 87 -1.08 -4.68 -16.15
C LEU A 87 -1.12 -3.80 -14.90
N HIS A 88 -0.72 -2.54 -15.02
CA HIS A 88 -0.77 -1.58 -13.91
C HIS A 88 -2.20 -1.40 -13.38
N THR A 89 -3.19 -1.26 -14.27
CA THR A 89 -4.60 -1.14 -13.90
C THR A 89 -5.09 -2.39 -13.17
N VAL A 90 -4.75 -3.59 -13.65
CA VAL A 90 -5.10 -4.86 -13.00
C VAL A 90 -4.46 -4.97 -11.61
N VAL A 91 -3.18 -4.64 -11.49
CA VAL A 91 -2.45 -4.66 -10.20
C VAL A 91 -3.09 -3.72 -9.19
N LEU A 92 -3.47 -2.50 -9.61
CA LEU A 92 -4.20 -1.55 -8.78
C LEU A 92 -5.53 -2.13 -8.30
N PHE A 93 -6.32 -2.67 -9.22
CA PHE A 93 -7.63 -3.26 -8.89
C PHE A 93 -7.50 -4.40 -7.89
N VAL A 94 -6.56 -5.32 -8.11
CA VAL A 94 -6.27 -6.43 -7.20
C VAL A 94 -5.82 -5.92 -5.83
N PHE A 95 -4.91 -4.95 -5.80
CA PHE A 95 -4.43 -4.33 -4.57
C PHE A 95 -5.56 -3.71 -3.74
N PHE A 96 -6.43 -2.91 -4.36
CA PHE A 96 -7.56 -2.29 -3.66
C PHE A 96 -8.58 -3.32 -3.19
N SER A 97 -8.87 -4.35 -3.99
CA SER A 97 -9.81 -5.42 -3.64
C SER A 97 -9.33 -6.18 -2.40
N ILE A 98 -8.08 -6.62 -2.40
CA ILE A 98 -7.47 -7.34 -1.27
C ILE A 98 -7.40 -6.45 -0.03
N SER A 99 -7.05 -5.19 -0.22
CA SER A 99 -6.96 -4.21 0.87
C SER A 99 -8.34 -3.92 1.47
N GLY A 100 -9.40 -3.82 0.66
CA GLY A 100 -10.77 -3.68 1.12
C GLY A 100 -11.24 -4.88 1.95
N ILE A 101 -11.02 -6.09 1.46
CA ILE A 101 -11.32 -7.33 2.20
C ILE A 101 -10.59 -7.35 3.55
N SER A 102 -9.33 -6.91 3.57
CA SER A 102 -8.53 -6.88 4.80
C SER A 102 -9.04 -5.87 5.84
N CYS A 103 -9.68 -4.78 5.40
CA CYS A 103 -10.28 -3.79 6.30
C CYS A 103 -11.48 -4.36 7.06
N THR A 104 -12.27 -5.26 6.45
CA THR A 104 -13.45 -5.88 7.11
C THR A 104 -13.03 -6.81 8.26
N PHE A 105 -11.82 -7.34 8.25
CA PHE A 105 -11.30 -8.22 9.30
C PHE A 105 -10.52 -7.49 10.40
N SER A 106 -10.29 -6.19 10.29
CA SER A 106 -9.46 -5.42 11.21
C SER A 106 -10.29 -4.68 12.25
N ARG A 107 -9.90 -4.79 13.52
CA ARG A 107 -10.55 -4.10 14.66
C ARG A 107 -10.12 -2.64 14.84
N SER A 108 -9.04 -2.20 14.20
CA SER A 108 -8.46 -0.87 14.41
C SER A 108 -8.18 -0.16 13.07
N ASN A 109 -9.20 -0.08 12.22
CA ASN A 109 -9.09 0.55 10.89
C ASN A 109 -8.72 2.04 10.99
N PHE A 110 -9.24 2.75 11.99
CA PHE A 110 -8.94 4.16 12.20
C PHE A 110 -7.44 4.41 12.43
N ARG A 111 -6.81 3.64 13.33
CA ARG A 111 -5.37 3.78 13.61
C ARG A 111 -4.51 3.45 12.37
N ARG A 112 -4.89 2.43 11.61
CA ARG A 112 -4.21 2.05 10.35
C ARG A 112 -4.36 3.14 9.29
N GLY A 113 -5.58 3.68 9.11
CA GLY A 113 -5.84 4.79 8.20
C GLY A 113 -5.04 6.04 8.57
N LEU A 114 -4.94 6.36 9.86
CA LEU A 114 -4.18 7.51 10.34
C LEU A 114 -2.66 7.37 10.10
N ILE A 115 -2.10 6.18 10.36
CA ILE A 115 -0.68 5.90 10.10
C ILE A 115 -0.42 6.00 8.59
N LEU A 116 -1.30 5.44 7.76
CA LEU A 116 -1.14 5.48 6.32
C LEU A 116 -1.26 6.90 5.76
N ALA A 117 -2.18 7.71 6.29
CA ALA A 117 -2.30 9.13 5.96
C ALA A 117 -1.02 9.91 6.35
N GLY A 118 -0.44 9.61 7.52
CA GLY A 118 0.84 10.18 7.94
C GLY A 118 1.98 9.83 6.99
N VAL A 119 2.07 8.57 6.55
CA VAL A 119 3.08 8.13 5.57
C VAL A 119 2.84 8.80 4.21
N ALA A 120 1.60 8.92 3.77
CA ALA A 120 1.25 9.60 2.52
C ALA A 120 1.64 11.09 2.54
N LEU A 121 1.36 11.79 3.64
CA LEU A 121 1.77 13.18 3.83
C LEU A 121 3.29 13.33 3.90
N LEU A 122 3.98 12.43 4.59
CA LEU A 122 5.43 12.42 4.63
C LEU A 122 6.02 12.24 3.23
N TYR A 123 5.44 11.33 2.43
CA TYR A 123 5.85 11.13 1.04
C TYR A 123 5.67 12.40 0.19
N THR A 124 4.54 13.08 0.31
CA THR A 124 4.30 14.36 -0.37
C THR A 124 5.31 15.42 0.08
N LEU A 125 5.62 15.50 1.37
CA LEU A 125 6.60 16.45 1.89
C LEU A 125 7.99 16.18 1.34
N VAL A 126 8.42 14.92 1.28
CA VAL A 126 9.71 14.52 0.72
C VAL A 126 9.79 14.83 -0.76
N THR A 127 8.75 14.53 -1.55
CA THR A 127 8.73 14.84 -2.99
C THR A 127 8.71 16.35 -3.25
N TYR A 128 8.00 17.12 -2.44
CA TYR A 128 8.00 18.59 -2.50
C TYR A 128 9.38 19.18 -2.20
N THR A 129 10.05 18.72 -1.14
CA THR A 129 11.41 19.19 -0.80
C THR A 129 12.41 18.81 -1.86
N LEU A 130 12.30 17.60 -2.44
CA LEU A 130 13.17 17.13 -3.51
C LEU A 130 13.01 17.97 -4.78
N GLU A 131 11.78 18.27 -5.19
CA GLU A 131 11.47 19.14 -6.32
C GLU A 131 12.06 20.55 -6.13
N SER A 132 11.91 21.10 -4.92
CA SER A 132 12.48 22.42 -4.59
C SER A 132 14.01 22.43 -4.59
N LEU A 133 14.65 21.36 -4.13
CA LEU A 133 16.13 21.28 -4.04
C LEU A 133 16.77 21.02 -5.40
N LEU A 134 16.15 20.16 -6.22
CA LEU A 134 16.70 19.73 -7.51
C LEU A 134 16.25 20.63 -8.66
N SER A 135 15.33 21.57 -8.43
CA SER A 135 14.71 22.42 -9.46
C SER A 135 14.15 21.64 -10.65
N VAL A 136 13.67 20.40 -10.40
CA VAL A 136 13.09 19.51 -11.40
C VAL A 136 11.58 19.52 -11.21
N SER A 137 10.84 20.10 -12.15
CA SER A 137 9.38 20.13 -12.11
C SER A 137 8.77 18.77 -12.49
N GLY A 138 7.71 18.35 -11.76
CA GLY A 138 6.93 17.16 -12.10
C GLY A 138 7.18 15.93 -11.20
N ILE A 139 8.04 16.04 -10.20
CA ILE A 139 8.26 14.96 -9.21
C ILE A 139 7.19 14.99 -8.10
N LEU A 140 6.52 16.14 -7.93
CA LEU A 140 5.54 16.33 -6.87
C LEU A 140 4.31 15.43 -7.06
N VAL A 141 4.15 14.48 -6.15
CA VAL A 141 2.95 13.64 -6.06
C VAL A 141 2.01 14.23 -5.03
N THR A 142 1.10 15.09 -5.49
CA THR A 142 0.12 15.76 -4.62
C THR A 142 -0.96 14.79 -4.14
N PHE A 143 -1.42 13.90 -5.00
CA PHE A 143 -2.44 12.91 -4.68
C PHE A 143 -2.16 11.59 -5.41
N GLY A 144 -1.59 10.65 -4.71
CA GLY A 144 -1.28 9.31 -5.24
C GLY A 144 -2.21 8.23 -4.69
N VAL A 145 -2.02 7.01 -5.16
CA VAL A 145 -2.74 5.80 -4.71
C VAL A 145 -2.73 5.64 -3.19
N LEU A 146 -1.63 6.03 -2.54
CA LEU A 146 -1.48 5.95 -1.08
C LEU A 146 -2.44 6.89 -0.34
N HIS A 147 -2.61 8.13 -0.85
CA HIS A 147 -3.55 9.11 -0.30
C HIS A 147 -4.99 8.63 -0.45
N PHE A 148 -5.34 8.18 -1.66
CA PHE A 148 -6.66 7.63 -1.94
C PHE A 148 -6.99 6.45 -1.01
N TYR A 149 -6.04 5.54 -0.84
CA TYR A 149 -6.21 4.38 0.04
C TYR A 149 -6.37 4.79 1.52
N ALA A 150 -5.59 5.77 1.99
CA ALA A 150 -5.74 6.31 3.34
C ALA A 150 -7.13 6.92 3.58
N VAL A 151 -7.63 7.71 2.61
CA VAL A 151 -8.98 8.29 2.67
C VAL A 151 -10.05 7.20 2.69
N CYS A 152 -9.93 6.17 1.86
CA CYS A 152 -10.89 5.05 1.84
C CYS A 152 -10.94 4.31 3.19
N ILE A 153 -9.79 4.03 3.81
CA ILE A 153 -9.75 3.38 5.13
C ILE A 153 -10.37 4.26 6.21
N LEU A 154 -10.06 5.55 6.21
CA LEU A 154 -10.63 6.50 7.19
C LEU A 154 -12.14 6.67 7.00
N ALA A 155 -12.62 6.76 5.76
CA ALA A 155 -14.04 6.81 5.45
C ALA A 155 -14.76 5.53 5.92
N TYR A 156 -14.20 4.36 5.66
CA TYR A 156 -14.72 3.09 6.16
C TYR A 156 -14.77 3.05 7.69
N ALA A 157 -13.69 3.50 8.36
CA ALA A 157 -13.65 3.54 9.81
C ALA A 157 -14.66 4.54 10.41
N ALA A 158 -14.96 5.64 9.72
CA ALA A 158 -15.96 6.61 10.12
C ALA A 158 -17.38 6.03 10.01
N ILE A 159 -17.66 5.27 8.95
CA ILE A 159 -18.96 4.58 8.77
C ILE A 159 -19.16 3.48 9.81
N ASP A 160 -18.09 2.75 10.16
CA ASP A 160 -18.14 1.68 11.16
C ASP A 160 -18.33 2.21 12.61
N PHE A 161 -18.08 3.51 12.82
CA PHE A 161 -18.27 4.18 14.11
C PHE A 161 -19.70 4.77 14.27
N LEU A 162 -20.43 5.02 13.18
CA LEU A 162 -21.82 5.53 13.17
C LEU A 162 -22.83 4.43 13.41
#